data_d0972e1169863566317c69ec5ffc9fdb
#
_entry.id   d0972e1169863566317c69ec5ffc9fdb
#
_cell.length_a   1.000
_cell.length_b   1.000
_cell.length_c   1.000
_cell.angle_alpha   90.00
_cell.angle_beta   90.00
_cell.angle_gamma   90.00
#
_symmetry.space_group_name_H-M   'P 1'
#
loop_
_entity.id
_entity.type
_entity.pdbx_description
1 polymer ?
#
loop_
_entity_poly.entity_id
_entity_poly.type
_entity_poly.pdbx_seq_one_letter_code
_entity_poly.pdbx_strand_id
1 'polypeptide(L)'
;MTQIQSLTRERAVAEDLARQAADVLLHYRRNGFETEHKTSADDPVTVADREASELIVAGLRAAFPGDGILSEELLDNADRLSCERVWIIDPIDGTSEYVKGSPDYCVSIGLSVGGRAVLGVVLAPERRELFTGVVGEGVWKDGVPAGFSDRPPPQSVIAVSDTEHARELHQFALPNMLPSGSIALKMARIAAGEADATFTMSPRSEWDIAAGMALIGAAGGVSTRRNGREIVLNSAQPHIGRGILAGRPDVVAWLIGELLRLQVPEQVHGVTPADDVWALAPAEARQGQQAGADLHLRQAGGELVAWALARAGEGQQGAVLERLEGEGRHAGVLQKDMVRIYGPLRRG
;
A
#
# COMPACT_ATOMS: atom_id res chain seq x y z
N MET A 1 22.42 9.44 -17.87
CA MET A 1 22.29 8.42 -16.83
C MET A 1 23.04 8.92 -15.60
N THR A 2 22.32 9.43 -14.61
CA THR A 2 22.93 9.89 -13.34
C THR A 2 23.49 8.64 -12.65
N GLN A 3 24.79 8.63 -12.30
CA GLN A 3 25.36 7.56 -11.49
C GLN A 3 24.58 7.54 -10.18
N ILE A 4 23.88 6.45 -9.92
CA ILE A 4 23.29 6.18 -8.59
C ILE A 4 24.49 6.03 -7.66
N GLN A 5 24.74 7.01 -6.79
CA GLN A 5 25.67 6.84 -5.68
C GLN A 5 25.24 5.61 -4.89
N SER A 6 26.21 4.80 -4.48
CA SER A 6 25.91 3.61 -3.65
C SER A 6 25.10 4.02 -2.43
N LEU A 7 23.95 3.39 -2.22
CA LEU A 7 23.06 3.62 -1.06
C LEU A 7 23.44 2.80 0.17
N THR A 8 24.73 2.42 0.29
CA THR A 8 25.24 1.56 1.36
C THR A 8 24.97 2.14 2.76
N ARG A 9 25.14 3.45 2.92
CA ARG A 9 24.89 4.13 4.21
C ARG A 9 23.40 4.17 4.52
N GLU A 10 22.59 4.54 3.54
CA GLU A 10 21.13 4.59 3.67
C GLU A 10 20.57 3.22 4.02
N ARG A 11 21.04 2.18 3.33
CA ARG A 11 20.67 0.79 3.61
C ARG A 11 21.01 0.41 5.05
N ALA A 12 22.25 0.64 5.48
CA ALA A 12 22.69 0.27 6.83
C ALA A 12 21.88 0.97 7.92
N VAL A 13 21.60 2.28 7.76
CA VAL A 13 20.79 3.05 8.69
C VAL A 13 19.34 2.54 8.72
N ALA A 14 18.73 2.33 7.55
CA ALA A 14 17.35 1.84 7.48
C ALA A 14 17.20 0.43 8.08
N GLU A 15 18.14 -0.47 7.83
CA GLU A 15 18.14 -1.81 8.44
C GLU A 15 18.28 -1.74 9.98
N ASP A 16 19.13 -0.86 10.51
CA ASP A 16 19.30 -0.69 11.95
C ASP A 16 18.04 -0.12 12.60
N LEU A 17 17.46 0.91 12.01
CA LEU A 17 16.21 1.51 12.50
C LEU A 17 15.03 0.53 12.42
N ALA A 18 14.95 -0.28 11.37
CA ALA A 18 13.94 -1.33 11.27
C ALA A 18 14.06 -2.37 12.40
N ARG A 19 15.30 -2.77 12.76
CA ARG A 19 15.53 -3.68 13.91
C ARG A 19 15.14 -3.05 15.24
N GLN A 20 15.51 -1.80 15.47
CA GLN A 20 15.14 -1.09 16.70
C GLN A 20 13.60 -0.94 16.80
N ALA A 21 12.93 -0.57 15.72
CA ALA A 21 11.47 -0.51 15.67
C ALA A 21 10.84 -1.89 15.93
N ALA A 22 11.37 -2.94 15.32
CA ALA A 22 10.90 -4.31 15.56
C ALA A 22 11.00 -4.73 17.05
N ASP A 23 12.06 -4.31 17.74
CA ASP A 23 12.20 -4.56 19.19
C ASP A 23 11.12 -3.85 20.00
N VAL A 24 10.75 -2.61 19.63
CA VAL A 24 9.60 -1.88 20.21
C VAL A 24 8.31 -2.67 19.99
N LEU A 25 8.03 -3.09 18.77
CA LEU A 25 6.81 -3.84 18.45
C LEU A 25 6.72 -5.15 19.23
N LEU A 26 7.83 -5.92 19.29
CA LEU A 26 7.88 -7.17 20.05
C LEU A 26 7.78 -6.95 21.56
N HIS A 27 8.27 -5.82 22.08
CA HIS A 27 8.10 -5.47 23.49
C HIS A 27 6.60 -5.31 23.84
N TYR A 28 5.88 -4.49 23.08
CA TYR A 28 4.45 -4.29 23.30
C TYR A 28 3.64 -5.56 23.06
N ARG A 29 4.02 -6.35 22.07
CA ARG A 29 3.39 -7.64 21.78
C ARG A 29 3.43 -8.60 22.98
N ARG A 30 4.53 -8.63 23.72
CA ARG A 30 4.74 -9.50 24.88
C ARG A 30 4.09 -8.97 26.14
N ASN A 31 4.06 -7.66 26.33
CA ASN A 31 3.64 -7.00 27.56
C ASN A 31 2.17 -6.50 27.52
N GLY A 32 1.54 -6.56 26.33
CA GLY A 32 0.23 -5.96 26.07
C GLY A 32 0.33 -4.50 25.66
N PHE A 33 -0.66 -3.99 24.97
CA PHE A 33 -0.77 -2.61 24.49
C PHE A 33 -2.23 -2.17 24.44
N GLU A 34 -2.44 -0.86 24.52
CA GLU A 34 -3.75 -0.26 24.27
C GLU A 34 -3.94 -0.04 22.77
N THR A 35 -5.14 -0.30 22.30
CA THR A 35 -5.54 -0.09 20.90
C THR A 35 -6.52 1.07 20.86
N GLU A 36 -6.21 2.06 20.04
CA GLU A 36 -7.11 3.13 19.63
C GLU A 36 -7.56 2.89 18.20
N HIS A 37 -8.49 3.68 17.69
CA HIS A 37 -8.96 3.61 16.32
C HIS A 37 -8.88 5.01 15.69
N LYS A 38 -8.20 5.14 14.54
CA LYS A 38 -8.04 6.42 13.84
C LYS A 38 -9.36 6.91 13.27
N THR A 39 -9.99 6.11 12.44
CA THR A 39 -11.17 6.52 11.67
C THR A 39 -12.35 5.57 11.84
N SER A 40 -12.12 4.29 12.09
CA SER A 40 -13.15 3.26 12.26
C SER A 40 -12.64 2.10 13.09
N ALA A 41 -13.53 1.19 13.51
CA ALA A 41 -13.15 -0.04 14.21
C ALA A 41 -12.21 -0.95 13.41
N ASP A 42 -12.17 -0.79 12.10
CA ASP A 42 -11.29 -1.56 11.20
C ASP A 42 -9.95 -0.84 10.92
N ASP A 43 -9.68 0.29 11.60
CA ASP A 43 -8.47 1.11 11.43
C ASP A 43 -7.79 1.34 12.81
N PRO A 44 -7.21 0.29 13.40
CA PRO A 44 -6.55 0.38 14.69
C PRO A 44 -5.22 1.13 14.59
N VAL A 45 -4.86 1.81 15.67
CA VAL A 45 -3.53 2.33 15.94
C VAL A 45 -3.15 2.00 17.37
N THR A 46 -1.90 1.70 17.61
CA THR A 46 -1.42 1.38 18.95
C THR A 46 -0.32 2.34 19.38
N VAL A 47 -0.04 2.33 20.68
CA VAL A 47 1.13 3.06 21.20
C VAL A 47 2.43 2.56 20.54
N ALA A 48 2.48 1.29 20.14
CA ALA A 48 3.63 0.70 19.46
C ALA A 48 3.87 1.33 18.07
N ASP A 49 2.81 1.63 17.31
CA ASP A 49 2.90 2.33 16.02
C ASP A 49 3.57 3.69 16.19
N ARG A 50 3.10 4.47 17.16
CA ARG A 50 3.60 5.82 17.41
C ARG A 50 5.06 5.81 17.87
N GLU A 51 5.40 4.96 18.84
CA GLU A 51 6.77 4.86 19.36
C GLU A 51 7.76 4.37 18.29
N ALA A 52 7.38 3.37 17.51
CA ALA A 52 8.18 2.89 16.38
C ALA A 52 8.36 3.98 15.31
N SER A 53 7.28 4.73 14.99
CA SER A 53 7.35 5.86 14.05
C SER A 53 8.31 6.94 14.54
N GLU A 54 8.18 7.39 15.81
CA GLU A 54 9.04 8.41 16.39
C GLU A 54 10.51 8.00 16.35
N LEU A 55 10.82 6.75 16.69
CA LEU A 55 12.17 6.20 16.66
C LEU A 55 12.76 6.24 15.25
N ILE A 56 12.05 5.70 14.25
CA ILE A 56 12.53 5.67 12.86
C ILE A 56 12.74 7.09 12.33
N VAL A 57 11.78 7.97 12.54
CA VAL A 57 11.84 9.35 12.05
C VAL A 57 12.97 10.14 12.70
N ALA A 58 13.16 10.01 14.01
CA ALA A 58 14.28 10.67 14.72
C ALA A 58 15.64 10.18 14.19
N GLY A 59 15.80 8.88 13.97
CA GLY A 59 17.03 8.30 13.43
C GLY A 59 17.31 8.76 12.00
N LEU A 60 16.29 8.78 11.13
CA LEU A 60 16.44 9.26 9.76
C LEU A 60 16.76 10.75 9.68
N ARG A 61 16.10 11.59 10.47
CA ARG A 61 16.41 13.04 10.55
C ARG A 61 17.84 13.30 11.03
N ALA A 62 18.32 12.52 11.99
CA ALA A 62 19.70 12.63 12.48
C ALA A 62 20.72 12.19 11.42
N ALA A 63 20.44 11.12 10.68
CA ALA A 63 21.35 10.59 9.67
C ALA A 63 21.30 11.36 8.34
N PHE A 64 20.12 11.85 7.93
CA PHE A 64 19.85 12.48 6.63
C PHE A 64 19.02 13.76 6.78
N PRO A 65 19.57 14.83 7.40
CA PRO A 65 18.81 16.03 7.74
C PRO A 65 18.28 16.82 6.54
N GLY A 66 18.75 16.53 5.33
CA GLY A 66 18.29 17.16 4.08
C GLY A 66 17.19 16.40 3.35
N ASP A 67 16.83 15.19 3.81
CA ASP A 67 15.80 14.37 3.17
C ASP A 67 14.41 14.70 3.74
N GLY A 68 13.39 14.61 2.89
CA GLY A 68 11.99 14.67 3.32
C GLY A 68 11.57 13.38 4.04
N ILE A 69 10.49 13.46 4.81
CA ILE A 69 9.91 12.31 5.50
C ILE A 69 8.40 12.33 5.35
N LEU A 70 7.84 11.19 4.95
CA LEU A 70 6.43 10.85 4.98
C LEU A 70 6.26 9.61 5.86
N SER A 71 5.47 9.69 6.90
CA SER A 71 5.16 8.57 7.78
C SER A 71 3.66 8.50 8.06
N GLU A 72 3.11 7.29 8.12
CA GLU A 72 1.69 7.07 8.41
C GLU A 72 1.23 7.75 9.71
N GLU A 73 2.06 7.68 10.77
CA GLU A 73 1.70 8.10 12.12
C GLU A 73 2.04 9.57 12.43
N LEU A 74 2.62 10.30 11.48
CA LEU A 74 2.94 11.71 11.66
C LEU A 74 2.03 12.61 10.83
N LEU A 75 1.77 13.80 11.35
CA LEU A 75 1.18 14.87 10.55
C LEU A 75 2.08 15.16 9.36
N ASP A 76 1.51 15.07 8.18
CA ASP A 76 2.23 15.32 6.93
C ASP A 76 2.70 16.79 6.88
N ASN A 77 3.96 16.98 6.48
CA ASN A 77 4.53 18.28 6.22
C ASN A 77 4.78 18.44 4.70
N ALA A 78 4.11 19.40 4.10
CA ALA A 78 4.23 19.71 2.67
C ALA A 78 5.66 20.06 2.23
N ASP A 79 6.58 20.40 3.16
CA ASP A 79 8.00 20.68 2.84
C ASP A 79 8.67 19.50 2.13
N ARG A 80 8.25 18.24 2.41
CA ARG A 80 8.75 17.05 1.72
C ARG A 80 8.54 17.09 0.21
N LEU A 81 7.52 17.81 -0.26
CA LEU A 81 7.21 17.91 -1.70
C LEU A 81 8.31 18.66 -2.49
N SER A 82 9.11 19.46 -1.81
CA SER A 82 10.28 20.14 -2.38
C SER A 82 11.55 19.29 -2.31
N CYS A 83 11.56 18.17 -1.61
CA CYS A 83 12.72 17.31 -1.44
C CYS A 83 12.82 16.31 -2.60
N GLU A 84 14.00 16.17 -3.20
CA GLU A 84 14.28 15.13 -4.19
C GLU A 84 14.28 13.73 -3.56
N ARG A 85 14.80 13.64 -2.32
CA ARG A 85 14.89 12.39 -1.53
C ARG A 85 13.88 12.43 -0.42
N VAL A 86 13.05 11.38 -0.34
CA VAL A 86 12.00 11.28 0.69
C VAL A 86 11.95 9.86 1.25
N TRP A 87 12.09 9.74 2.55
CA TRP A 87 11.84 8.51 3.29
C TRP A 87 10.34 8.35 3.52
N ILE A 88 9.81 7.20 3.16
CA ILE A 88 8.38 6.86 3.24
C ILE A 88 8.26 5.64 4.15
N ILE A 89 7.53 5.80 5.26
CA ILE A 89 7.60 4.90 6.41
C ILE A 89 6.21 4.46 6.82
N ASP A 90 6.06 3.16 7.02
CA ASP A 90 4.98 2.56 7.78
C ASP A 90 5.60 1.80 8.96
N PRO A 91 5.38 2.24 10.21
CA PRO A 91 5.93 1.57 11.38
C PRO A 91 5.34 0.18 11.61
N ILE A 92 4.06 -0.04 11.24
CA ILE A 92 3.40 -1.34 11.29
C ILE A 92 2.46 -1.51 10.09
N ASP A 93 2.99 -1.89 8.92
CA ASP A 93 2.11 -2.36 7.85
C ASP A 93 1.45 -3.68 8.27
N GLY A 94 0.13 -3.63 8.44
CA GLY A 94 -0.65 -4.71 9.00
C GLY A 94 -0.99 -4.52 10.49
N THR A 95 -1.37 -3.31 10.92
CA THR A 95 -1.77 -3.03 12.31
C THR A 95 -2.94 -3.91 12.76
N SER A 96 -3.89 -4.21 11.86
CA SER A 96 -4.97 -5.17 12.13
C SER A 96 -4.45 -6.57 12.47
N GLU A 97 -3.46 -7.06 11.73
CA GLU A 97 -2.78 -8.34 11.96
C GLU A 97 -2.02 -8.31 13.27
N TYR A 98 -1.30 -7.22 13.51
CA TYR A 98 -0.61 -6.99 14.79
C TYR A 98 -1.57 -7.06 15.97
N VAL A 99 -2.70 -6.37 15.96
CA VAL A 99 -3.70 -6.38 17.03
C VAL A 99 -4.33 -7.77 17.22
N LYS A 100 -4.63 -8.48 16.13
CA LYS A 100 -5.23 -9.84 16.15
C LYS A 100 -4.28 -10.96 16.59
N GLY A 101 -3.00 -10.69 16.74
CA GLY A 101 -2.07 -11.74 17.10
C GLY A 101 -1.46 -12.50 15.90
N SER A 102 -1.68 -12.07 14.68
CA SER A 102 -1.06 -12.64 13.48
C SER A 102 0.41 -12.26 13.38
N PRO A 103 1.29 -13.10 12.83
CA PRO A 103 2.68 -12.75 12.53
C PRO A 103 2.86 -12.02 11.19
N ASP A 104 1.78 -11.74 10.46
CA ASP A 104 1.82 -11.16 9.11
C ASP A 104 1.73 -9.64 9.13
N TYR A 105 2.65 -9.00 9.85
CA TYR A 105 2.88 -7.57 9.88
C TYR A 105 4.37 -7.26 9.76
N CYS A 106 4.72 -6.03 9.39
CA CYS A 106 6.12 -5.65 9.25
C CYS A 106 6.37 -4.16 9.48
N VAL A 107 7.63 -3.82 9.77
CA VAL A 107 8.16 -2.46 9.63
C VAL A 107 8.52 -2.25 8.17
N SER A 108 8.10 -1.16 7.56
CA SER A 108 8.32 -0.80 6.16
C SER A 108 9.01 0.56 6.06
N ILE A 109 10.24 0.60 5.51
CA ILE A 109 11.03 1.82 5.31
C ILE A 109 11.48 1.87 3.86
N GLY A 110 10.94 2.82 3.09
CA GLY A 110 11.29 3.06 1.69
C GLY A 110 12.01 4.39 1.51
N LEU A 111 12.95 4.46 0.56
CA LEU A 111 13.52 5.71 0.07
C LEU A 111 13.06 5.95 -1.36
N SER A 112 12.46 7.09 -1.58
CA SER A 112 12.12 7.61 -2.91
C SER A 112 13.11 8.70 -3.33
N VAL A 113 13.53 8.68 -4.60
CA VAL A 113 14.33 9.73 -5.22
C VAL A 113 13.64 10.19 -6.51
N GLY A 114 13.28 11.44 -6.58
CA GLY A 114 12.53 11.98 -7.72
C GLY A 114 11.20 11.25 -7.97
N GLY A 115 10.52 10.81 -6.91
CA GLY A 115 9.25 10.10 -6.98
C GLY A 115 9.36 8.59 -7.30
N ARG A 116 10.58 8.04 -7.38
CA ARG A 116 10.83 6.62 -7.67
C ARG A 116 11.40 5.90 -6.46
N ALA A 117 10.84 4.78 -6.10
CA ALA A 117 11.39 3.92 -5.05
C ALA A 117 12.76 3.36 -5.46
N VAL A 118 13.79 3.58 -4.62
CA VAL A 118 15.18 3.18 -4.93
C VAL A 118 15.78 2.25 -3.89
N LEU A 119 15.32 2.33 -2.62
CA LEU A 119 15.74 1.45 -1.53
C LEU A 119 14.51 1.07 -0.72
N GLY A 120 14.43 -0.18 -0.30
CA GLY A 120 13.40 -0.70 0.57
C GLY A 120 13.96 -1.64 1.62
N VAL A 121 13.47 -1.46 2.85
CA VAL A 121 13.70 -2.36 3.97
C VAL A 121 12.35 -2.76 4.54
N VAL A 122 12.10 -4.06 4.60
CA VAL A 122 10.91 -4.66 5.21
C VAL A 122 11.36 -5.68 6.24
N LEU A 123 10.95 -5.51 7.47
CA LEU A 123 11.28 -6.43 8.56
C LEU A 123 10.01 -6.97 9.20
N ALA A 124 9.79 -8.29 9.13
CA ALA A 124 8.72 -9.00 9.81
C ALA A 124 9.20 -9.50 11.19
N PRO A 125 8.85 -8.82 12.31
CA PRO A 125 9.48 -9.08 13.62
C PRO A 125 9.22 -10.49 14.16
N GLU A 126 7.99 -10.96 14.09
CA GLU A 126 7.60 -12.29 14.61
C GLU A 126 8.27 -13.43 13.85
N ARG A 127 8.53 -13.23 12.56
CA ARG A 127 9.17 -14.21 11.68
C ARG A 127 10.68 -14.07 11.66
N ARG A 128 11.23 -12.97 12.18
CA ARG A 128 12.66 -12.61 12.13
C ARG A 128 13.19 -12.56 10.71
N GLU A 129 12.37 -12.12 9.75
CA GLU A 129 12.71 -12.03 8.34
C GLU A 129 12.99 -10.58 7.97
N LEU A 130 14.20 -10.30 7.50
CA LEU A 130 14.61 -9.00 6.99
C LEU A 130 14.80 -9.07 5.49
N PHE A 131 14.06 -8.26 4.77
CA PHE A 131 14.18 -8.07 3.32
C PHE A 131 14.76 -6.69 3.05
N THR A 132 15.81 -6.63 2.23
CA THR A 132 16.43 -5.38 1.80
C THR A 132 16.61 -5.40 0.30
N GLY A 133 16.35 -4.28 -0.37
CA GLY A 133 16.56 -4.14 -1.80
C GLY A 133 17.03 -2.75 -2.18
N VAL A 134 18.00 -2.70 -3.09
CA VAL A 134 18.50 -1.47 -3.71
C VAL A 134 18.41 -1.63 -5.21
N VAL A 135 17.67 -0.73 -5.85
CA VAL A 135 17.48 -0.77 -7.32
C VAL A 135 18.83 -0.62 -8.02
N GLY A 136 19.16 -1.61 -8.85
CA GLY A 136 20.46 -1.70 -9.52
C GLY A 136 21.54 -2.48 -8.77
N GLU A 137 21.32 -2.83 -7.49
CA GLU A 137 22.26 -3.65 -6.71
C GLU A 137 21.69 -5.06 -6.42
N GLY A 138 20.37 -5.21 -6.22
CA GLY A 138 19.69 -6.47 -5.97
C GLY A 138 18.89 -6.52 -4.70
N VAL A 139 18.45 -7.72 -4.33
CA VAL A 139 17.62 -8.03 -3.15
C VAL A 139 18.35 -9.01 -2.24
N TRP A 140 18.18 -8.85 -0.95
CA TRP A 140 18.66 -9.76 0.09
C TRP A 140 17.55 -10.12 1.06
N LYS A 141 17.49 -11.40 1.44
CA LYS A 141 16.72 -11.87 2.58
C LYS A 141 17.69 -12.34 3.66
N ASP A 142 17.63 -11.76 4.86
CA ASP A 142 18.51 -12.07 5.99
C ASP A 142 20.03 -12.00 5.63
N GLY A 143 20.37 -11.03 4.75
CA GLY A 143 21.73 -10.84 4.26
C GLY A 143 22.15 -11.78 3.12
N VAL A 144 21.32 -12.74 2.73
CA VAL A 144 21.58 -13.66 1.62
C VAL A 144 20.92 -13.11 0.35
N PRO A 145 21.67 -13.09 -0.80
CA PRO A 145 21.08 -12.68 -2.08
C PRO A 145 19.82 -13.47 -2.41
N ALA A 146 18.79 -12.78 -2.85
CA ALA A 146 17.48 -13.33 -3.22
C ALA A 146 17.01 -12.76 -4.56
N GLY A 147 15.95 -13.31 -5.12
CA GLY A 147 15.36 -12.87 -6.38
C GLY A 147 14.09 -13.63 -6.70
N PHE A 148 13.48 -13.32 -7.83
CA PHE A 148 12.25 -13.98 -8.25
C PHE A 148 12.41 -15.48 -8.44
N SER A 149 11.34 -16.22 -8.26
CA SER A 149 11.24 -17.62 -8.66
C SER A 149 11.15 -17.75 -10.20
N ASP A 150 11.31 -18.95 -10.71
CA ASP A 150 11.17 -19.34 -12.14
C ASP A 150 9.87 -20.06 -12.43
N ARG A 151 8.92 -20.05 -11.50
CA ARG A 151 7.61 -20.66 -11.71
C ARG A 151 6.94 -20.04 -12.96
N PRO A 152 6.43 -20.85 -13.91
CA PRO A 152 5.72 -20.31 -15.07
C PRO A 152 4.40 -19.65 -14.61
N PRO A 153 3.90 -18.60 -15.32
CA PRO A 153 2.74 -17.82 -14.90
C PRO A 153 1.52 -18.61 -14.42
N PRO A 154 1.07 -19.70 -15.10
CA PRO A 154 -0.07 -20.48 -14.62
C PRO A 154 0.15 -21.25 -13.31
N GLN A 155 1.41 -21.43 -12.89
CA GLN A 155 1.82 -22.08 -11.63
C GLN A 155 2.26 -21.07 -10.58
N SER A 156 2.25 -19.80 -10.92
CA SER A 156 2.68 -18.72 -10.02
C SER A 156 1.81 -18.64 -8.78
N VAL A 157 2.45 -18.30 -7.65
CA VAL A 157 1.78 -18.02 -6.38
C VAL A 157 1.40 -16.55 -6.34
N ILE A 158 0.10 -16.27 -6.21
CA ILE A 158 -0.43 -14.91 -6.15
C ILE A 158 -0.73 -14.56 -4.70
N ALA A 159 0.11 -13.73 -4.09
CA ALA A 159 -0.11 -13.25 -2.74
C ALA A 159 -1.27 -12.22 -2.75
N VAL A 160 -2.31 -12.47 -1.96
CA VAL A 160 -3.52 -11.63 -1.91
C VAL A 160 -3.79 -11.17 -0.48
N SER A 161 -4.55 -10.09 -0.31
CA SER A 161 -5.02 -9.69 1.01
C SER A 161 -5.95 -10.76 1.59
N ASP A 162 -5.68 -11.20 2.83
CA ASP A 162 -6.56 -12.12 3.56
C ASP A 162 -7.96 -11.53 3.75
N THR A 163 -8.05 -10.24 4.06
CA THR A 163 -9.32 -9.51 4.18
C THR A 163 -10.08 -9.46 2.84
N GLU A 164 -9.40 -9.12 1.73
CA GLU A 164 -10.03 -9.11 0.41
C GLU A 164 -10.39 -10.53 -0.04
N HIS A 165 -9.55 -11.53 0.29
CA HIS A 165 -9.84 -12.94 0.02
C HIS A 165 -11.07 -13.42 0.77
N ALA A 166 -11.14 -13.23 2.08
CA ALA A 166 -12.28 -13.62 2.90
C ALA A 166 -13.57 -12.91 2.48
N ARG A 167 -13.47 -11.63 2.07
CA ARG A 167 -14.60 -10.82 1.65
C ARG A 167 -15.18 -11.25 0.31
N GLU A 168 -14.34 -11.47 -0.70
CA GLU A 168 -14.82 -11.74 -2.06
C GLU A 168 -13.88 -12.47 -3.02
N LEU A 169 -12.53 -12.40 -2.85
CA LEU A 169 -11.63 -13.02 -3.82
C LEU A 169 -11.74 -14.54 -3.89
N HIS A 170 -12.12 -15.20 -2.78
CA HIS A 170 -12.35 -16.65 -2.75
C HIS A 170 -13.40 -17.15 -3.77
N GLN A 171 -14.24 -16.24 -4.32
CA GLN A 171 -15.27 -16.58 -5.31
C GLN A 171 -14.71 -16.64 -6.73
N PHE A 172 -13.50 -16.14 -6.95
CA PHE A 172 -12.87 -16.14 -8.27
C PHE A 172 -11.89 -17.31 -8.38
N ALA A 173 -11.92 -17.99 -9.53
CA ALA A 173 -11.05 -19.14 -9.80
C ALA A 173 -9.63 -18.71 -10.20
N LEU A 174 -9.01 -17.82 -9.43
CA LEU A 174 -7.59 -17.51 -9.57
C LEU A 174 -6.77 -18.67 -8.99
N PRO A 175 -5.80 -19.20 -9.73
CA PRO A 175 -4.97 -20.30 -9.23
C PRO A 175 -4.00 -19.82 -8.16
N ASN A 176 -3.65 -20.72 -7.24
CA ASN A 176 -2.56 -20.56 -6.27
C ASN A 176 -2.61 -19.24 -5.47
N MET A 177 -3.79 -18.78 -5.07
CA MET A 177 -3.90 -17.63 -4.17
C MET A 177 -3.32 -17.98 -2.79
N LEU A 178 -2.45 -17.10 -2.29
CA LEU A 178 -1.88 -17.16 -0.95
C LEU A 178 -2.37 -15.95 -0.14
N PRO A 179 -3.44 -16.11 0.68
CA PRO A 179 -3.88 -15.04 1.56
C PRO A 179 -2.85 -14.72 2.63
N SER A 180 -2.57 -13.44 2.84
CA SER A 180 -1.64 -12.94 3.85
C SER A 180 -1.99 -11.48 4.21
N GLY A 181 -1.70 -11.07 5.44
CA GLY A 181 -1.73 -9.67 5.86
C GLY A 181 -0.62 -8.86 5.21
N SER A 182 -0.47 -7.59 5.58
CA SER A 182 0.60 -6.68 5.17
C SER A 182 0.91 -6.68 3.66
N ILE A 183 0.72 -5.58 2.99
CA ILE A 183 1.06 -5.48 1.56
C ILE A 183 2.58 -5.34 1.35
N ALA A 184 3.29 -4.62 2.24
CA ALA A 184 4.74 -4.51 2.15
C ALA A 184 5.41 -5.88 2.31
N LEU A 185 4.94 -6.71 3.25
CA LEU A 185 5.47 -8.06 3.45
C LEU A 185 5.19 -8.98 2.26
N LYS A 186 4.00 -8.90 1.64
CA LYS A 186 3.70 -9.62 0.39
C LYS A 186 4.67 -9.24 -0.72
N MET A 187 4.91 -7.95 -0.94
CA MET A 187 5.84 -7.47 -1.96
C MET A 187 7.28 -7.88 -1.67
N ALA A 188 7.70 -7.88 -0.40
CA ALA A 188 9.02 -8.35 0.02
C ALA A 188 9.22 -9.84 -0.28
N ARG A 189 8.24 -10.69 0.04
CA ARG A 189 8.25 -12.12 -0.26
C ARG A 189 8.27 -12.41 -1.75
N ILE A 190 7.58 -11.60 -2.55
CA ILE A 190 7.62 -11.71 -4.01
C ILE A 190 9.03 -11.42 -4.51
N ALA A 191 9.64 -10.32 -4.06
CA ALA A 191 10.99 -9.96 -4.45
C ALA A 191 12.05 -11.03 -4.06
N ALA A 192 11.76 -11.83 -3.02
CA ALA A 192 12.60 -12.93 -2.56
C ALA A 192 12.22 -14.31 -3.16
N GLY A 193 11.25 -14.39 -4.08
CA GLY A 193 10.86 -15.62 -4.78
C GLY A 193 9.91 -16.54 -4.02
N GLU A 194 9.38 -16.13 -2.88
CA GLU A 194 8.42 -16.91 -2.10
C GLU A 194 6.99 -16.87 -2.68
N ALA A 195 6.67 -15.78 -3.34
CA ALA A 195 5.50 -15.61 -4.20
C ALA A 195 5.93 -14.96 -5.52
N ASP A 196 5.03 -14.73 -6.46
CA ASP A 196 5.38 -14.28 -7.80
C ASP A 196 4.75 -12.95 -8.20
N ALA A 197 3.54 -12.69 -7.70
CA ALA A 197 2.85 -11.42 -7.90
C ALA A 197 1.84 -11.16 -6.78
N THR A 198 1.44 -9.90 -6.66
CA THR A 198 0.31 -9.46 -5.84
C THR A 198 -0.55 -8.48 -6.61
N PHE A 199 -1.80 -8.38 -6.23
CA PHE A 199 -2.69 -7.30 -6.61
C PHE A 199 -3.58 -6.91 -5.44
N THR A 200 -4.11 -5.69 -5.49
CA THR A 200 -5.15 -5.26 -4.56
C THR A 200 -6.39 -4.79 -5.33
N MET A 201 -7.55 -4.98 -4.76
CA MET A 201 -8.79 -4.45 -5.32
C MET A 201 -9.04 -3.01 -4.86
N SER A 202 -8.55 -2.68 -3.69
CA SER A 202 -8.75 -1.41 -3.02
C SER A 202 -7.51 -0.52 -3.13
N PRO A 203 -7.67 0.81 -3.05
CA PRO A 203 -6.59 1.78 -2.96
C PRO A 203 -5.60 1.49 -1.82
N ARG A 204 -4.41 2.07 -1.92
CA ARG A 204 -3.33 1.96 -0.93
C ARG A 204 -2.74 3.33 -0.66
N SER A 205 -2.05 3.47 0.47
CA SER A 205 -1.23 4.62 0.77
C SER A 205 0.20 4.42 0.26
N GLU A 206 0.95 5.51 0.08
CA GLU A 206 2.34 5.41 -0.37
C GLU A 206 3.22 4.66 0.63
N TRP A 207 2.98 4.81 1.95
CA TRP A 207 3.74 4.14 2.99
C TRP A 207 3.54 2.62 3.01
N ASP A 208 2.36 2.12 2.61
CA ASP A 208 2.08 0.69 2.49
C ASP A 208 2.96 0.01 1.43
N ILE A 209 3.39 0.76 0.38
CA ILE A 209 3.97 0.15 -0.82
C ILE A 209 5.38 0.62 -1.18
N ALA A 210 5.87 1.74 -0.65
CA ALA A 210 7.14 2.35 -1.09
C ALA A 210 8.34 1.40 -0.93
N ALA A 211 8.51 0.77 0.23
CA ALA A 211 9.57 -0.20 0.45
C ALA A 211 9.40 -1.44 -0.45
N GLY A 212 8.17 -1.96 -0.54
CA GLY A 212 7.85 -3.08 -1.42
C GLY A 212 8.13 -2.80 -2.89
N MET A 213 7.82 -1.58 -3.37
CA MET A 213 8.14 -1.17 -4.75
C MET A 213 9.64 -1.17 -5.02
N ALA A 214 10.45 -0.69 -4.06
CA ALA A 214 11.90 -0.72 -4.19
C ALA A 214 12.43 -2.16 -4.24
N LEU A 215 11.93 -3.06 -3.38
CA LEU A 215 12.28 -4.48 -3.39
C LEU A 215 11.93 -5.15 -4.73
N ILE A 216 10.71 -4.97 -5.21
CA ILE A 216 10.26 -5.49 -6.51
C ILE A 216 11.14 -4.94 -7.65
N GLY A 217 11.40 -3.62 -7.66
CA GLY A 217 12.27 -2.98 -8.66
C GLY A 217 13.72 -3.48 -8.59
N ALA A 218 14.26 -3.72 -7.37
CA ALA A 218 15.59 -4.27 -7.16
C ALA A 218 15.72 -5.71 -7.67
N ALA A 219 14.64 -6.49 -7.64
CA ALA A 219 14.56 -7.83 -8.23
C ALA A 219 14.34 -7.81 -9.76
N GLY A 220 14.20 -6.62 -10.39
CA GLY A 220 13.90 -6.48 -11.82
C GLY A 220 12.40 -6.60 -12.16
N GLY A 221 11.53 -6.42 -11.19
CA GLY A 221 10.09 -6.49 -11.34
C GLY A 221 9.41 -5.17 -11.68
N VAL A 222 8.09 -5.21 -11.71
CA VAL A 222 7.23 -4.06 -11.99
C VAL A 222 6.22 -3.84 -10.87
N SER A 223 5.90 -2.59 -10.60
CA SER A 223 4.83 -2.16 -9.71
C SER A 223 4.03 -1.07 -10.40
N THR A 224 2.74 -1.29 -10.62
CA THR A 224 1.86 -0.39 -11.34
C THR A 224 0.50 -0.27 -10.65
N ARG A 225 -0.25 0.76 -11.01
CA ARG A 225 -1.70 0.76 -10.76
C ARG A 225 -2.35 -0.38 -11.55
N ARG A 226 -3.53 -0.81 -11.15
CA ARG A 226 -4.25 -1.91 -11.85
C ARG A 226 -4.50 -1.64 -13.34
N ASN A 227 -4.56 -0.39 -13.75
CA ASN A 227 -4.67 0.01 -15.16
C ASN A 227 -3.31 0.13 -15.90
N GLY A 228 -2.21 -0.34 -15.30
CA GLY A 228 -0.87 -0.31 -15.90
C GLY A 228 -0.15 1.04 -15.81
N ARG A 229 -0.78 2.09 -15.27
CA ARG A 229 -0.11 3.39 -15.10
C ARG A 229 0.95 3.32 -14.01
N GLU A 230 2.04 4.08 -14.21
CA GLU A 230 3.12 4.23 -13.24
C GLU A 230 2.61 4.80 -11.91
N ILE A 231 3.22 4.36 -10.82
CA ILE A 231 3.05 4.93 -9.48
C ILE A 231 4.22 5.87 -9.25
N VAL A 232 3.92 7.15 -9.04
CA VAL A 232 4.89 8.16 -8.64
C VAL A 232 4.65 8.45 -7.17
N LEU A 233 5.72 8.33 -6.37
CA LEU A 233 5.70 8.56 -4.92
C LEU A 233 5.95 10.03 -4.58
N ASN A 234 5.78 10.39 -3.32
CA ASN A 234 5.88 11.75 -2.79
C ASN A 234 4.84 12.70 -3.39
N SER A 235 3.61 12.22 -3.56
CA SER A 235 2.50 13.05 -4.02
C SER A 235 1.94 13.93 -2.90
N ALA A 236 1.29 15.03 -3.25
CA ALA A 236 0.62 15.91 -2.29
C ALA A 236 -0.53 15.20 -1.54
N GLN A 237 -1.13 14.21 -2.18
CA GLN A 237 -2.07 13.29 -1.57
C GLN A 237 -1.45 11.89 -1.62
N PRO A 238 -0.86 11.39 -0.52
CA PRO A 238 -0.05 10.18 -0.51
C PRO A 238 -0.91 8.90 -0.59
N HIS A 239 -1.94 8.93 -1.42
CA HIS A 239 -2.85 7.83 -1.66
C HIS A 239 -2.85 7.42 -3.13
N ILE A 240 -2.70 6.14 -3.35
CA ILE A 240 -2.87 5.52 -4.66
C ILE A 240 -4.36 5.24 -4.81
N GLY A 241 -5.07 6.13 -5.45
CA GLY A 241 -6.54 6.12 -5.56
C GLY A 241 -7.13 4.89 -6.28
N ARG A 242 -6.30 3.92 -6.59
CA ARG A 242 -6.63 2.69 -7.33
C ARG A 242 -5.83 1.52 -6.77
N GLY A 243 -6.33 0.29 -6.94
CA GLY A 243 -5.55 -0.91 -6.60
C GLY A 243 -4.24 -1.02 -7.38
N ILE A 244 -3.32 -1.81 -6.88
CA ILE A 244 -1.99 -2.02 -7.47
C ILE A 244 -1.82 -3.43 -8.03
N LEU A 245 -0.82 -3.58 -8.89
CA LEU A 245 -0.25 -4.83 -9.38
C LEU A 245 1.27 -4.77 -9.19
N ALA A 246 1.87 -5.79 -8.60
CA ALA A 246 3.32 -5.84 -8.42
C ALA A 246 3.84 -7.29 -8.51
N GLY A 247 5.04 -7.45 -9.06
CA GLY A 247 5.70 -8.74 -9.15
C GLY A 247 6.59 -8.88 -10.36
N ARG A 248 6.83 -10.16 -10.73
CA ARG A 248 7.60 -10.53 -11.91
C ARG A 248 6.85 -10.10 -13.19
N PRO A 249 7.51 -9.47 -14.17
CA PRO A 249 6.83 -8.81 -15.30
C PRO A 249 5.92 -9.74 -16.11
N ASP A 250 6.36 -10.96 -16.40
CA ASP A 250 5.58 -11.96 -17.14
C ASP A 250 4.35 -12.46 -16.37
N VAL A 251 4.49 -12.61 -15.05
CA VAL A 251 3.37 -13.00 -14.16
C VAL A 251 2.36 -11.86 -14.04
N VAL A 252 2.83 -10.62 -13.89
CA VAL A 252 1.95 -9.44 -13.85
C VAL A 252 1.17 -9.31 -15.16
N ALA A 253 1.83 -9.47 -16.32
CA ALA A 253 1.16 -9.42 -17.62
C ALA A 253 0.09 -10.52 -17.76
N TRP A 254 0.39 -11.76 -17.36
CA TRP A 254 -0.56 -12.86 -17.32
C TRP A 254 -1.72 -12.59 -16.35
N LEU A 255 -1.41 -12.09 -15.14
CA LEU A 255 -2.40 -11.82 -14.10
C LEU A 255 -3.41 -10.75 -14.52
N ILE A 256 -2.99 -9.72 -15.25
CA ILE A 256 -3.90 -8.72 -15.83
C ILE A 256 -4.96 -9.43 -16.71
N GLY A 257 -4.54 -10.35 -17.58
CA GLY A 257 -5.45 -11.12 -18.42
C GLY A 257 -6.43 -11.97 -17.61
N GLU A 258 -5.97 -12.63 -16.55
CA GLU A 258 -6.83 -13.43 -15.67
C GLU A 258 -7.82 -12.58 -14.88
N LEU A 259 -7.40 -11.43 -14.34
CA LEU A 259 -8.29 -10.52 -13.61
C LEU A 259 -9.41 -9.99 -14.50
N LEU A 260 -9.09 -9.66 -15.77
CA LEU A 260 -10.08 -9.23 -16.77
C LEU A 260 -11.01 -10.39 -17.14
N ARG A 261 -10.48 -11.57 -17.46
CA ARG A 261 -11.26 -12.77 -17.80
C ARG A 261 -12.24 -13.16 -16.68
N LEU A 262 -11.82 -13.07 -15.43
CA LEU A 262 -12.62 -13.41 -14.25
C LEU A 262 -13.49 -12.25 -13.77
N GLN A 263 -13.41 -11.07 -14.39
CA GLN A 263 -14.13 -9.86 -14.00
C GLN A 263 -13.93 -9.48 -12.53
N VAL A 264 -12.69 -9.64 -12.02
CA VAL A 264 -12.36 -9.28 -10.64
C VAL A 264 -12.56 -7.78 -10.45
N PRO A 265 -13.38 -7.35 -9.47
CA PRO A 265 -13.72 -5.95 -9.26
C PRO A 265 -12.49 -5.07 -8.98
N GLU A 266 -12.60 -3.80 -9.33
CA GLU A 266 -11.64 -2.76 -9.02
C GLU A 266 -12.35 -1.55 -8.44
N GLN A 267 -11.71 -0.88 -7.49
CA GLN A 267 -12.19 0.37 -6.93
C GLN A 267 -11.26 1.51 -7.30
N VAL A 268 -11.85 2.65 -7.63
CA VAL A 268 -11.13 3.87 -7.97
C VAL A 268 -11.69 5.02 -7.14
N HIS A 269 -10.84 5.67 -6.37
CA HIS A 269 -11.17 6.81 -5.54
C HIS A 269 -10.55 8.09 -6.11
N GLY A 270 -11.23 9.23 -5.90
CA GLY A 270 -10.80 10.52 -6.42
C GLY A 270 -10.76 10.56 -7.96
N VAL A 271 -11.82 10.03 -8.60
CA VAL A 271 -11.93 9.95 -10.06
C VAL A 271 -12.06 11.33 -10.68
N THR A 272 -11.26 11.61 -11.69
CA THR A 272 -11.23 12.87 -12.43
C THR A 272 -11.51 12.65 -13.92
N PRO A 273 -11.79 13.70 -14.71
CA PRO A 273 -11.96 13.60 -16.16
C PRO A 273 -10.77 12.97 -16.92
N ALA A 274 -9.59 12.95 -16.31
CA ALA A 274 -8.39 12.34 -16.90
C ALA A 274 -8.31 10.81 -16.71
N ASP A 275 -9.18 10.25 -15.86
CA ASP A 275 -9.20 8.81 -15.60
C ASP A 275 -9.97 8.04 -16.68
N ASP A 276 -9.47 6.86 -17.02
CA ASP A 276 -10.05 5.95 -18.00
C ASP A 276 -11.46 5.45 -17.61
N VAL A 277 -11.75 5.44 -16.31
CA VAL A 277 -13.08 5.08 -15.77
C VAL A 277 -14.09 6.23 -15.75
N TRP A 278 -13.67 7.45 -16.09
CA TRP A 278 -14.55 8.62 -16.08
C TRP A 278 -15.79 8.45 -16.96
N ALA A 279 -15.62 7.81 -18.11
CA ALA A 279 -16.72 7.57 -19.04
C ALA A 279 -17.81 6.66 -18.48
N LEU A 280 -17.47 5.81 -17.49
CA LEU A 280 -18.43 4.93 -16.83
C LEU A 280 -19.30 5.68 -15.82
N ALA A 281 -18.86 6.84 -15.32
CA ALA A 281 -19.61 7.61 -14.33
C ALA A 281 -20.92 8.15 -14.92
N PRO A 282 -22.05 8.05 -14.21
CA PRO A 282 -23.31 8.70 -14.61
C PRO A 282 -23.16 10.22 -14.71
N ALA A 283 -24.00 10.86 -15.52
CA ALA A 283 -23.94 12.32 -15.73
C ALA A 283 -24.04 13.10 -14.41
N GLU A 284 -24.93 12.69 -13.50
CA GLU A 284 -25.10 13.26 -12.17
C GLU A 284 -23.87 13.11 -11.26
N ALA A 285 -23.19 11.96 -11.34
CA ALA A 285 -21.93 11.74 -10.61
C ALA A 285 -20.83 12.66 -11.12
N ARG A 286 -20.72 12.85 -12.43
CA ARG A 286 -19.78 13.78 -13.06
C ARG A 286 -20.07 15.23 -12.70
N GLN A 287 -21.35 15.62 -12.62
CA GLN A 287 -21.76 16.95 -12.16
C GLN A 287 -21.38 17.20 -10.70
N GLY A 288 -21.62 16.22 -9.82
CA GLY A 288 -21.22 16.31 -8.41
C GLY A 288 -19.71 16.48 -8.25
N GLN A 289 -18.90 15.72 -9.00
CA GLN A 289 -17.44 15.86 -9.00
C GLN A 289 -17.01 17.26 -9.48
N GLN A 290 -17.60 17.77 -10.55
CA GLN A 290 -17.32 19.12 -11.05
C GLN A 290 -17.74 20.22 -10.06
N ALA A 291 -18.71 19.94 -9.20
CA ALA A 291 -19.14 20.80 -8.09
C ALA A 291 -18.26 20.66 -6.84
N GLY A 292 -17.14 19.93 -6.92
CA GLY A 292 -16.14 19.81 -5.88
C GLY A 292 -16.36 18.66 -4.89
N ALA A 293 -17.19 17.66 -5.21
CA ALA A 293 -17.24 16.39 -4.48
C ALA A 293 -16.23 15.39 -5.06
N ASP A 294 -15.67 14.55 -4.20
CA ASP A 294 -14.83 13.44 -4.64
C ASP A 294 -15.69 12.30 -5.20
N LEU A 295 -15.36 11.85 -6.40
CA LEU A 295 -16.06 10.75 -7.06
C LEU A 295 -15.32 9.43 -6.83
N HIS A 296 -16.05 8.42 -6.41
CA HIS A 296 -15.59 7.07 -6.19
C HIS A 296 -16.38 6.10 -7.04
N LEU A 297 -15.68 5.20 -7.73
CA LEU A 297 -16.29 4.19 -8.62
C LEU A 297 -15.86 2.79 -8.20
N ARG A 298 -16.74 1.83 -8.42
CA ARG A 298 -16.45 0.41 -8.40
C ARG A 298 -16.91 -0.19 -9.72
N GLN A 299 -15.99 -0.83 -10.43
CA GLN A 299 -16.27 -1.51 -11.70
C GLN A 299 -15.99 -3.02 -11.59
N ALA A 300 -16.68 -3.79 -12.40
CA ALA A 300 -16.42 -5.21 -12.60
C ALA A 300 -16.64 -5.53 -14.09
N GLY A 301 -15.70 -6.25 -14.72
CA GLY A 301 -15.77 -6.56 -16.14
C GLY A 301 -15.84 -5.35 -17.08
N GLY A 302 -15.34 -4.18 -16.64
CA GLY A 302 -15.43 -2.93 -17.41
C GLY A 302 -16.75 -2.18 -17.26
N GLU A 303 -17.69 -2.70 -16.47
CA GLU A 303 -18.99 -2.05 -16.20
C GLU A 303 -19.00 -1.45 -14.80
N LEU A 304 -19.71 -0.31 -14.66
CA LEU A 304 -19.95 0.32 -13.37
C LEU A 304 -20.92 -0.51 -12.54
N VAL A 305 -20.50 -0.91 -11.32
CA VAL A 305 -21.36 -1.68 -10.40
C VAL A 305 -21.72 -0.91 -9.13
N ALA A 306 -20.97 0.14 -8.80
CA ALA A 306 -21.32 1.10 -7.75
C ALA A 306 -20.58 2.42 -7.93
N TRP A 307 -21.16 3.51 -7.42
CA TRP A 307 -20.50 4.82 -7.35
C TRP A 307 -20.95 5.61 -6.12
N ALA A 308 -20.14 6.56 -5.70
CA ALA A 308 -20.45 7.44 -4.59
C ALA A 308 -19.83 8.83 -4.79
N LEU A 309 -20.48 9.83 -4.23
CA LEU A 309 -19.96 11.19 -4.08
C LEU A 309 -19.77 11.47 -2.59
N ALA A 310 -18.60 11.99 -2.23
CA ALA A 310 -18.29 12.43 -0.88
C ALA A 310 -17.61 13.80 -0.91
N ARG A 311 -17.84 14.60 0.10
CA ARG A 311 -17.16 15.88 0.29
C ARG A 311 -16.41 15.85 1.59
N ALA A 312 -15.11 16.15 1.56
CA ALA A 312 -14.29 16.23 2.75
C ALA A 312 -14.91 17.20 3.77
N GLY A 313 -14.95 16.80 5.02
CA GLY A 313 -15.37 17.66 6.13
C GLY A 313 -14.30 18.70 6.47
N GLU A 314 -14.69 19.78 7.11
CA GLU A 314 -13.74 20.77 7.63
C GLU A 314 -12.98 20.18 8.82
N GLY A 315 -11.65 20.16 8.75
CA GLY A 315 -10.77 19.62 9.78
C GLY A 315 -10.82 18.07 9.88
N GLN A 316 -10.67 17.53 11.09
CA GLN A 316 -10.66 16.06 11.34
C GLN A 316 -12.07 15.43 11.40
N GLN A 317 -13.09 16.04 10.82
CA GLN A 317 -14.48 15.61 11.01
C GLN A 317 -15.01 14.56 10.04
N GLY A 318 -14.15 13.87 9.28
CA GLY A 318 -14.57 12.89 8.28
C GLY A 318 -15.16 13.54 7.03
N ALA A 319 -15.90 12.79 6.21
CA ALA A 319 -16.53 13.30 5.00
C ALA A 319 -18.06 13.21 5.07
N VAL A 320 -18.73 14.08 4.30
CA VAL A 320 -20.17 13.98 4.05
C VAL A 320 -20.41 13.11 2.83
N LEU A 321 -21.09 11.98 3.02
CA LEU A 321 -21.54 11.15 1.92
C LEU A 321 -22.78 11.78 1.27
N GLU A 322 -22.59 12.41 0.11
CA GLU A 322 -23.67 13.07 -0.61
C GLU A 322 -24.57 12.06 -1.34
N ARG A 323 -23.96 11.04 -1.95
CA ARG A 323 -24.69 10.01 -2.68
C ARG A 323 -23.92 8.69 -2.73
N LEU A 324 -24.64 7.57 -2.67
CA LEU A 324 -24.11 6.23 -2.86
C LEU A 324 -25.15 5.41 -3.65
N GLU A 325 -24.73 4.87 -4.80
CA GLU A 325 -25.54 3.99 -5.62
C GLU A 325 -24.78 2.75 -6.04
N GLY A 326 -25.51 1.66 -6.21
CA GLY A 326 -24.94 0.38 -6.62
C GLY A 326 -25.78 -0.78 -6.14
N GLU A 327 -25.53 -1.95 -6.70
CA GLU A 327 -26.28 -3.16 -6.37
C GLU A 327 -25.64 -3.92 -5.19
N GLY A 328 -26.49 -4.26 -4.21
CA GLY A 328 -26.17 -5.21 -3.13
C GLY A 328 -24.84 -4.94 -2.42
N ARG A 329 -23.95 -5.94 -2.44
CA ARG A 329 -22.65 -5.89 -1.75
C ARG A 329 -21.68 -4.82 -2.28
N HIS A 330 -21.79 -4.43 -3.57
CA HIS A 330 -20.83 -3.50 -4.17
C HIS A 330 -20.89 -2.11 -3.57
N ALA A 331 -22.09 -1.58 -3.30
CA ALA A 331 -22.24 -0.31 -2.61
C ALA A 331 -21.69 -0.36 -1.17
N GLY A 332 -21.95 -1.45 -0.45
CA GLY A 332 -21.44 -1.64 0.92
C GLY A 332 -19.92 -1.74 1.00
N VAL A 333 -19.27 -2.39 0.02
CA VAL A 333 -17.82 -2.46 -0.06
C VAL A 333 -17.23 -1.09 -0.36
N LEU A 334 -17.77 -0.36 -1.34
CA LEU A 334 -17.30 0.97 -1.70
C LEU A 334 -17.41 1.93 -0.49
N GLN A 335 -18.52 1.89 0.24
CA GLN A 335 -18.72 2.71 1.44
C GLN A 335 -17.68 2.40 2.54
N LYS A 336 -17.37 1.12 2.79
CA LYS A 336 -16.37 0.73 3.80
C LYS A 336 -14.98 1.25 3.46
N ASP A 337 -14.59 1.17 2.20
CA ASP A 337 -13.27 1.64 1.78
C ASP A 337 -13.19 3.19 1.80
N MET A 338 -14.29 3.90 1.54
CA MET A 338 -14.36 5.35 1.73
C MET A 338 -14.18 5.75 3.19
N VAL A 339 -14.72 4.99 4.15
CA VAL A 339 -14.51 5.24 5.59
C VAL A 339 -13.01 5.18 5.94
N ARG A 340 -12.23 4.34 5.30
CA ARG A 340 -10.77 4.27 5.50
C ARG A 340 -10.03 5.52 5.00
N ILE A 341 -10.54 6.16 3.96
CA ILE A 341 -9.93 7.36 3.37
C ILE A 341 -10.29 8.62 4.14
N TYR A 342 -11.57 8.74 4.50
CA TYR A 342 -12.12 10.00 5.04
C TYR A 342 -12.46 9.94 6.52
N GLY A 343 -12.38 8.77 7.15
CA GLY A 343 -12.94 8.57 8.47
C GLY A 343 -14.48 8.40 8.43
N PRO A 344 -15.16 8.57 9.59
CA PRO A 344 -16.59 8.36 9.69
C PRO A 344 -17.38 9.20 8.67
N LEU A 345 -18.20 8.53 7.85
CA LEU A 345 -19.06 9.19 6.88
C LEU A 345 -20.34 9.68 7.56
N ARG A 346 -20.70 10.93 7.34
CA ARG A 346 -22.00 11.51 7.71
C ARG A 346 -22.90 11.46 6.48
N ARG A 347 -24.19 11.19 6.67
CA ARG A 347 -25.19 11.38 5.59
C ARG A 347 -25.53 12.86 5.49
N GLY A 348 -25.41 13.41 4.29
CA GLY A 348 -25.83 14.76 3.95
C GLY A 348 -27.34 14.90 3.86
#